data_17849615d8a72738cf4af1a8dcd5bb71
#
_entry.id   17849615d8a72738cf4af1a8dcd5bb71
#
_cell.length_a   1.000
_cell.length_b   1.000
_cell.length_c   1.000
_cell.angle_alpha   90.00
_cell.angle_beta   90.00
_cell.angle_gamma   90.00
#
_symmetry.space_group_name_H-M   'P 1'
#
loop_
_entity.id
_entity.type
_entity.pdbx_description
1 polymer ?
#
loop_
_entity_poly.entity_id
_entity_poly.type
_entity_poly.pdbx_seq_one_letter_code
_entity_poly.pdbx_strand_id
1 'polypeptide(L)'
;MPIDRIIAKDDAFAICVEGGHIVVLGSNANGTAYGILELSRLAGVSPWAWWGDVTPLRRHYLALASDYLTIQWPSVARRGFIAQGHGLDSHRLHQLLLRLRGNLLRHADCDGRGAKCMEIGERWLPSTQPGRIYAEMKTAYDQGARHEWVARIDNPRTVAYQLSLFMDMAWNITYVNATNIPSHFHAWLTEQFGEQAADRLLPVLTEYYHLVGIRRPEQMNVEFMADAFGNELERYLANYEALVKALTPIAALVPQERSEAFFAWVDYPVRAAWLMAVKQLQAQEARHIGRPSSFARDDEALSSAVRSWTAYQQLLALNRKFSGMLDGKWEHTLSLAHMPLMAEPKFPGPLSHDAIKRFAQQGPEPFNLDVGNTITRNACHFRRATQGVQTVSMLGHSMKAVMVPPGGSLSYSFFSELRGKAVVRVAAIAMPDYLGHDIRLSVRVDDGEAQIVSVRPDAHSPQWQTAEQRGQVIVNVDVNLTRNSHDIEIRALDTPVFIDQLMVDYDPVREFYIFPVTAEQL
;
A
#
# COMPACT_ATOMS: atom_id res chain seq x y z
N MET A 1 2.77 -41.31 13.77
CA MET A 1 3.02 -39.87 14.03
C MET A 1 3.54 -39.20 12.77
N PRO A 2 3.27 -37.90 12.51
CA PRO A 2 3.72 -37.23 11.27
C PRO A 2 5.20 -36.84 11.25
N ILE A 3 6.04 -37.40 12.12
CA ILE A 3 7.46 -37.02 12.27
C ILE A 3 8.26 -37.21 10.98
N ASP A 4 8.01 -38.29 10.24
CA ASP A 4 8.72 -38.61 9.00
C ASP A 4 8.49 -37.55 7.89
N ARG A 5 7.39 -36.79 8.00
CA ARG A 5 7.04 -35.72 7.04
C ARG A 5 7.75 -34.41 7.31
N ILE A 6 8.28 -34.22 8.52
CA ILE A 6 8.91 -32.95 8.94
C ILE A 6 10.41 -33.08 9.22
N ILE A 7 10.93 -34.25 9.56
CA ILE A 7 12.30 -34.45 10.05
C ILE A 7 13.39 -33.95 9.08
N ALA A 8 13.11 -34.01 7.78
CA ALA A 8 14.02 -33.51 6.74
C ALA A 8 13.79 -32.04 6.32
N LYS A 9 12.94 -31.31 7.04
CA LYS A 9 12.59 -29.92 6.76
C LYS A 9 13.08 -29.03 7.89
N ASP A 10 13.77 -27.95 7.58
CA ASP A 10 14.16 -26.97 8.58
C ASP A 10 12.94 -26.18 9.09
N ASP A 11 12.94 -25.90 10.40
CA ASP A 11 11.90 -25.12 11.09
C ASP A 11 10.46 -25.65 10.91
N ALA A 12 10.30 -26.93 10.55
CA ALA A 12 8.99 -27.52 10.34
C ALA A 12 8.34 -27.95 11.67
N PHE A 13 7.01 -27.94 11.69
CA PHE A 13 6.24 -28.49 12.80
C PHE A 13 5.01 -29.27 12.32
N ALA A 14 4.53 -30.12 13.21
CA ALA A 14 3.22 -30.76 13.10
C ALA A 14 2.47 -30.62 14.43
N ILE A 15 1.16 -30.43 14.34
CA ILE A 15 0.24 -30.54 15.49
C ILE A 15 -0.80 -31.58 15.14
N CYS A 16 -0.98 -32.57 16.01
CA CYS A 16 -2.00 -33.60 15.85
C CYS A 16 -2.66 -33.93 17.19
N VAL A 17 -3.77 -34.64 17.13
CA VAL A 17 -4.40 -35.24 18.32
C VAL A 17 -4.13 -36.75 18.28
N GLU A 18 -3.53 -37.26 19.33
CA GLU A 18 -3.21 -38.71 19.47
C GLU A 18 -3.52 -39.17 20.90
N GLY A 19 -4.29 -40.23 21.03
CA GLY A 19 -4.68 -40.78 22.36
C GLY A 19 -5.43 -39.76 23.25
N GLY A 20 -6.15 -38.79 22.65
CA GLY A 20 -6.84 -37.75 23.41
C GLY A 20 -5.94 -36.59 23.86
N HIS A 21 -4.69 -36.58 23.45
CA HIS A 21 -3.71 -35.52 23.76
C HIS A 21 -3.37 -34.71 22.52
N ILE A 22 -3.15 -33.41 22.70
CA ILE A 22 -2.59 -32.53 21.66
C ILE A 22 -1.07 -32.73 21.68
N VAL A 23 -0.53 -33.15 20.54
CA VAL A 23 0.91 -33.43 20.36
C VAL A 23 1.48 -32.38 19.39
N VAL A 24 2.57 -31.74 19.81
CA VAL A 24 3.36 -30.81 18.96
C VAL A 24 4.71 -31.47 18.68
N LEU A 25 5.03 -31.59 17.40
CA LEU A 25 6.31 -32.12 16.92
C LEU A 25 7.03 -31.04 16.11
N GLY A 26 8.29 -30.80 16.41
CA GLY A 26 9.15 -29.92 15.62
C GLY A 26 10.32 -30.68 15.02
N SER A 27 10.76 -30.29 13.82
CA SER A 27 11.98 -30.83 13.22
C SER A 27 13.26 -30.37 13.93
N ASN A 28 13.17 -29.22 14.58
CA ASN A 28 14.23 -28.61 15.40
C ASN A 28 13.60 -27.73 16.50
N ALA A 29 14.41 -27.03 17.28
CA ALA A 29 13.95 -26.16 18.37
C ALA A 29 13.00 -25.05 17.89
N ASN A 30 13.29 -24.41 16.74
CA ASN A 30 12.43 -23.39 16.15
C ASN A 30 11.08 -23.98 15.75
N GLY A 31 11.08 -25.12 15.03
CA GLY A 31 9.85 -25.81 14.63
C GLY A 31 8.96 -26.16 15.83
N THR A 32 9.55 -26.63 16.92
CA THR A 32 8.82 -26.91 18.17
C THR A 32 8.22 -25.62 18.75
N ALA A 33 8.99 -24.53 18.80
CA ALA A 33 8.51 -23.25 19.28
C ALA A 33 7.36 -22.69 18.42
N TYR A 34 7.46 -22.80 17.10
CA TYR A 34 6.40 -22.35 16.18
C TYR A 34 5.12 -23.17 16.35
N GLY A 35 5.23 -24.49 16.54
CA GLY A 35 4.06 -25.34 16.82
C GLY A 35 3.36 -24.97 18.13
N ILE A 36 4.11 -24.67 19.20
CA ILE A 36 3.56 -24.20 20.47
C ILE A 36 2.90 -22.84 20.30
N LEU A 37 3.51 -21.91 19.57
CA LEU A 37 2.96 -20.59 19.32
C LEU A 37 1.74 -20.64 18.40
N GLU A 38 1.67 -21.61 17.48
CA GLU A 38 0.47 -21.88 16.68
C GLU A 38 -0.71 -22.35 17.55
N LEU A 39 -0.47 -23.21 18.54
CA LEU A 39 -1.49 -23.55 19.54
C LEU A 39 -1.96 -22.32 20.31
N SER A 40 -1.04 -21.41 20.68
CA SER A 40 -1.37 -20.13 21.30
C SER A 40 -2.28 -19.30 20.41
N ARG A 41 -2.00 -19.24 19.10
CA ARG A 41 -2.83 -18.55 18.12
C ARG A 41 -4.22 -19.19 17.97
N LEU A 42 -4.30 -20.50 17.90
CA LEU A 42 -5.56 -21.26 17.87
C LEU A 42 -6.39 -21.00 19.16
N ALA A 43 -5.71 -20.79 20.29
CA ALA A 43 -6.36 -20.38 21.54
C ALA A 43 -6.83 -18.90 21.54
N GLY A 44 -6.58 -18.14 20.46
CA GLY A 44 -7.02 -16.76 20.29
C GLY A 44 -6.02 -15.70 20.78
N VAL A 45 -4.74 -16.07 20.94
CA VAL A 45 -3.67 -15.10 21.25
C VAL A 45 -3.04 -14.64 19.95
N SER A 46 -3.40 -13.43 19.51
CA SER A 46 -2.80 -12.82 18.32
C SER A 46 -1.28 -12.63 18.49
N PRO A 47 -0.47 -12.84 17.45
CA PRO A 47 0.94 -12.43 17.43
C PRO A 47 1.14 -10.96 17.83
N TRP A 48 0.15 -10.14 17.57
CA TRP A 48 0.15 -8.70 17.75
C TRP A 48 -0.39 -8.24 19.11
N ALA A 49 -0.74 -9.16 20.04
CA ALA A 49 -1.40 -8.81 21.30
C ALA A 49 -0.67 -7.71 22.09
N TRP A 50 0.67 -7.80 22.24
CA TRP A 50 1.44 -6.78 22.96
C TRP A 50 1.53 -5.46 22.18
N TRP A 51 1.72 -5.54 20.85
CA TRP A 51 1.87 -4.37 19.96
C TRP A 51 0.56 -3.62 19.70
N GLY A 52 -0.56 -4.32 19.80
CA GLY A 52 -1.91 -3.78 19.70
C GLY A 52 -2.55 -3.42 21.04
N ASP A 53 -1.83 -3.61 22.14
CA ASP A 53 -2.37 -3.40 23.50
C ASP A 53 -3.63 -4.24 23.77
N VAL A 54 -3.67 -5.43 23.20
CA VAL A 54 -4.80 -6.34 23.30
C VAL A 54 -4.53 -7.37 24.38
N THR A 55 -5.40 -7.42 25.37
CA THR A 55 -5.41 -8.53 26.33
C THR A 55 -6.16 -9.70 25.73
N PRO A 56 -5.51 -10.86 25.52
CA PRO A 56 -6.19 -12.04 25.03
C PRO A 56 -7.31 -12.48 25.97
N LEU A 57 -8.44 -12.89 25.40
CA LEU A 57 -9.55 -13.42 26.20
C LEU A 57 -9.10 -14.70 26.91
N ARG A 58 -9.35 -14.77 28.21
CA ARG A 58 -9.06 -15.96 29.00
C ARG A 58 -9.98 -17.12 28.55
N ARG A 59 -9.37 -18.19 28.05
CA ARG A 59 -10.07 -19.44 27.72
C ARG A 59 -9.78 -20.49 28.78
N HIS A 60 -10.78 -21.25 29.17
CA HIS A 60 -10.64 -22.31 30.17
C HIS A 60 -10.14 -23.61 29.55
N TYR A 61 -10.37 -23.82 28.25
CA TYR A 61 -9.92 -25.00 27.53
C TYR A 61 -9.70 -24.67 26.04
N LEU A 62 -8.83 -25.44 25.41
CA LEU A 62 -8.64 -25.54 23.97
C LEU A 62 -8.96 -26.96 23.55
N ALA A 63 -9.96 -27.15 22.70
CA ALA A 63 -10.29 -28.45 22.12
C ALA A 63 -10.00 -28.45 20.63
N LEU A 64 -9.32 -29.50 20.16
CA LEU A 64 -9.10 -29.79 18.75
C LEU A 64 -9.87 -31.07 18.39
N ALA A 65 -10.32 -31.17 17.14
CA ALA A 65 -10.96 -32.38 16.63
C ALA A 65 -10.01 -33.59 16.75
N SER A 66 -10.56 -34.77 16.99
CA SER A 66 -9.76 -35.98 17.19
C SER A 66 -8.90 -36.37 15.98
N ASP A 67 -9.29 -35.91 14.79
CA ASP A 67 -8.60 -36.09 13.52
C ASP A 67 -7.78 -34.85 13.10
N TYR A 68 -7.64 -33.86 14.00
CA TYR A 68 -6.87 -32.67 13.70
C TYR A 68 -5.42 -33.00 13.40
N LEU A 69 -4.99 -32.55 12.23
CA LEU A 69 -3.60 -32.62 11.77
C LEU A 69 -3.23 -31.38 10.98
N THR A 70 -2.20 -30.68 11.41
CA THR A 70 -1.52 -29.67 10.59
C THR A 70 -0.05 -29.97 10.50
N ILE A 71 0.53 -29.79 9.32
CA ILE A 71 1.96 -29.96 9.05
C ILE A 71 2.41 -28.75 8.26
N GLN A 72 3.41 -28.03 8.76
CA GLN A 72 3.86 -26.79 8.17
C GLN A 72 5.39 -26.71 8.16
N TRP A 73 5.94 -26.05 7.14
CA TRP A 73 7.35 -25.69 7.01
C TRP A 73 7.50 -24.43 6.17
N PRO A 74 8.61 -23.67 6.33
CA PRO A 74 8.79 -22.42 5.61
C PRO A 74 9.15 -22.61 4.13
N SER A 75 8.72 -21.65 3.29
CA SER A 75 9.14 -21.53 1.90
C SER A 75 10.49 -20.82 1.76
N VAL A 76 10.85 -19.95 2.73
CA VAL A 76 12.10 -19.20 2.77
C VAL A 76 12.88 -19.59 4.01
N ALA A 77 14.13 -20.01 3.84
CA ALA A 77 14.92 -20.59 4.94
C ALA A 77 15.18 -19.59 6.07
N ARG A 78 15.61 -18.36 5.74
CA ARG A 78 15.87 -17.28 6.70
C ARG A 78 14.87 -16.14 6.45
N ARG A 79 14.11 -15.78 7.44
CA ARG A 79 13.00 -14.84 7.32
C ARG A 79 12.84 -14.00 8.55
N GLY A 80 12.67 -12.70 8.35
CA GLY A 80 12.55 -11.79 9.49
C GLY A 80 12.56 -10.33 9.08
N PHE A 81 13.02 -9.48 9.98
CA PHE A 81 12.98 -8.04 9.78
C PHE A 81 14.16 -7.30 10.43
N ILE A 82 14.40 -6.08 9.99
CA ILE A 82 15.20 -5.04 10.62
C ILE A 82 14.22 -4.02 11.19
N ALA A 83 14.29 -3.74 12.49
CA ALA A 83 13.52 -2.67 13.13
C ALA A 83 14.47 -1.56 13.58
N GLN A 84 14.29 -0.35 13.03
CA GLN A 84 15.20 0.78 13.20
C GLN A 84 14.67 1.85 14.15
N GLY A 85 13.42 1.75 14.61
CA GLY A 85 12.78 2.71 15.49
C GLY A 85 13.47 2.85 16.83
N HIS A 86 13.38 4.05 17.41
CA HIS A 86 13.95 4.35 18.72
C HIS A 86 13.13 3.71 19.85
N GLY A 87 13.81 3.34 20.95
CA GLY A 87 13.15 2.84 22.16
C GLY A 87 12.48 1.47 22.05
N LEU A 88 12.82 0.70 21.00
CA LEU A 88 12.26 -0.64 20.79
C LEU A 88 12.83 -1.64 21.80
N ASP A 89 11.93 -2.38 22.47
CA ASP A 89 12.28 -3.47 23.37
C ASP A 89 12.71 -4.72 22.58
N SER A 90 13.98 -5.05 22.65
CA SER A 90 14.58 -6.21 21.96
C SER A 90 13.89 -7.52 22.31
N HIS A 91 13.47 -7.72 23.57
CA HIS A 91 12.75 -8.94 23.99
C HIS A 91 11.39 -9.05 23.30
N ARG A 92 10.67 -7.92 23.19
CA ARG A 92 9.37 -7.86 22.49
C ARG A 92 9.52 -8.06 20.98
N LEU A 93 10.60 -7.56 20.39
CA LEU A 93 10.91 -7.83 18.98
C LEU A 93 11.17 -9.31 18.73
N HIS A 94 11.95 -9.99 19.58
CA HIS A 94 12.17 -11.43 19.48
C HIS A 94 10.89 -12.23 19.69
N GLN A 95 10.04 -11.84 20.65
CA GLN A 95 8.74 -12.47 20.84
C GLN A 95 7.84 -12.34 19.60
N LEU A 96 7.79 -11.15 18.99
CA LEU A 96 7.03 -10.94 17.75
C LEU A 96 7.59 -11.78 16.61
N LEU A 97 8.91 -11.78 16.42
CA LEU A 97 9.59 -12.56 15.41
C LEU A 97 9.20 -14.05 15.49
N LEU A 98 9.29 -14.65 16.67
CA LEU A 98 8.91 -16.05 16.89
C LEU A 98 7.41 -16.29 16.63
N ARG A 99 6.54 -15.40 17.07
CA ARG A 99 5.08 -15.49 16.83
C ARG A 99 4.71 -15.36 15.35
N LEU A 100 5.50 -14.63 14.58
CA LEU A 100 5.39 -14.52 13.12
C LEU A 100 6.20 -15.61 12.39
N ARG A 101 6.68 -16.63 13.11
CA ARG A 101 7.46 -17.77 12.58
C ARG A 101 8.76 -17.31 11.88
N GLY A 102 9.33 -16.20 12.35
CA GLY A 102 10.61 -15.69 11.90
C GLY A 102 11.79 -16.28 12.68
N ASN A 103 12.95 -16.32 12.05
CA ASN A 103 14.21 -16.81 12.62
C ASN A 103 15.38 -15.83 12.43
N LEU A 104 15.11 -14.61 11.95
CA LEU A 104 16.15 -13.64 11.61
C LEU A 104 15.75 -12.24 12.06
N LEU A 105 16.47 -11.70 13.07
CA LEU A 105 16.47 -10.28 13.41
C LEU A 105 17.82 -9.71 13.02
N ARG A 106 17.85 -8.73 12.12
CA ARG A 106 19.08 -8.13 11.61
C ARG A 106 19.28 -6.70 12.08
N HIS A 107 20.53 -6.25 12.03
CA HIS A 107 20.94 -4.86 12.27
C HIS A 107 21.57 -4.21 11.03
N ALA A 108 21.72 -4.95 9.93
CA ALA A 108 22.27 -4.49 8.66
C ALA A 108 21.50 -5.09 7.48
N ASP A 109 21.66 -4.46 6.31
CA ASP A 109 21.02 -4.92 5.07
C ASP A 109 21.37 -6.35 4.69
N CYS A 110 20.52 -6.96 3.88
CA CYS A 110 20.78 -8.28 3.33
C CYS A 110 21.70 -8.18 2.12
N ASP A 111 22.78 -8.94 2.18
CA ASP A 111 23.74 -9.08 1.08
C ASP A 111 23.77 -10.53 0.61
N GLY A 112 23.90 -10.72 -0.69
CA GLY A 112 24.21 -12.01 -1.29
C GLY A 112 23.10 -12.61 -2.17
N ARG A 113 23.52 -13.63 -2.92
CA ARG A 113 22.61 -14.37 -3.81
C ARG A 113 21.57 -15.15 -3.00
N GLY A 114 20.31 -15.07 -3.43
CA GLY A 114 19.20 -15.73 -2.77
C GLY A 114 18.57 -14.93 -1.64
N ALA A 115 19.07 -13.70 -1.36
CA ALA A 115 18.51 -12.79 -0.36
C ALA A 115 17.69 -11.66 -1.00
N LYS A 116 16.62 -11.23 -0.33
CA LYS A 116 15.80 -10.07 -0.71
C LYS A 116 15.43 -9.26 0.52
N CYS A 117 15.80 -7.99 0.50
CA CYS A 117 15.27 -6.99 1.42
C CYS A 117 14.15 -6.20 0.78
N MET A 118 13.13 -5.86 1.55
CA MET A 118 12.04 -5.00 1.12
C MET A 118 11.75 -3.94 2.19
N GLU A 119 11.63 -2.69 1.77
CA GLU A 119 11.15 -1.60 2.62
C GLU A 119 9.63 -1.68 2.74
N ILE A 120 9.13 -1.95 3.95
CA ILE A 120 7.69 -2.07 4.21
C ILE A 120 7.17 -0.87 5.02
N GLY A 121 8.01 -0.27 5.85
CA GLY A 121 7.61 0.79 6.76
C GLY A 121 8.78 1.49 7.44
N GLU A 122 9.75 1.97 6.67
CA GLU A 122 10.83 2.82 7.18
C GLU A 122 10.36 4.25 7.46
N ARG A 123 9.06 4.51 7.26
CA ARG A 123 8.52 5.85 7.31
C ARG A 123 7.43 5.92 8.38
N TRP A 124 6.60 6.88 8.28
CA TRP A 124 5.63 7.24 9.31
C TRP A 124 4.37 6.36 9.34
N LEU A 125 3.72 6.20 8.17
CA LEU A 125 2.43 5.50 8.05
C LEU A 125 2.54 4.21 7.21
N PRO A 126 1.59 3.27 7.37
CA PRO A 126 1.53 2.05 6.56
C PRO A 126 1.09 2.34 5.13
N SER A 127 1.95 3.02 4.34
CA SER A 127 1.64 3.48 2.98
C SER A 127 2.00 2.48 1.87
N THR A 128 2.71 1.38 2.20
CA THR A 128 3.02 0.33 1.22
C THR A 128 1.80 -0.53 0.94
N GLN A 129 1.33 -0.53 -0.31
CA GLN A 129 0.18 -1.32 -0.74
C GLN A 129 0.44 -2.82 -0.56
N PRO A 130 -0.53 -3.60 -0.05
CA PRO A 130 -0.39 -5.06 0.10
C PRO A 130 -0.05 -5.78 -1.20
N GLY A 131 -0.66 -5.38 -2.31
CA GLY A 131 -0.36 -5.93 -3.64
C GLY A 131 1.08 -5.69 -4.07
N ARG A 132 1.72 -4.59 -3.64
CA ARG A 132 3.14 -4.33 -3.90
C ARG A 132 4.03 -5.30 -3.15
N ILE A 133 3.72 -5.60 -1.89
CA ILE A 133 4.46 -6.61 -1.12
C ILE A 133 4.37 -7.97 -1.81
N TYR A 134 3.15 -8.37 -2.19
CA TYR A 134 2.96 -9.61 -2.93
C TYR A 134 3.75 -9.63 -4.24
N ALA A 135 3.57 -8.63 -5.10
CA ALA A 135 4.16 -8.60 -6.42
C ALA A 135 5.70 -8.62 -6.38
N GLU A 136 6.30 -7.80 -5.52
CA GLU A 136 7.75 -7.71 -5.39
C GLU A 136 8.36 -8.99 -4.82
N MET A 137 7.79 -9.51 -3.73
CA MET A 137 8.35 -10.68 -3.06
C MET A 137 8.09 -11.98 -3.83
N LYS A 138 6.91 -12.11 -4.48
CA LYS A 138 6.62 -13.27 -5.35
C LYS A 138 7.52 -13.30 -6.57
N THR A 139 7.72 -12.15 -7.23
CA THR A 139 8.64 -12.04 -8.38
C THR A 139 10.08 -12.39 -7.98
N ALA A 140 10.56 -11.86 -6.85
CA ALA A 140 11.90 -12.18 -6.35
C ALA A 140 12.04 -13.68 -6.01
N TYR A 141 11.03 -14.27 -5.38
CA TYR A 141 11.01 -15.71 -5.09
C TYR A 141 11.09 -16.57 -6.36
N ASP A 142 10.32 -16.22 -7.38
CA ASP A 142 10.31 -16.94 -8.65
C ASP A 142 11.65 -16.80 -9.40
N GLN A 143 12.33 -15.67 -9.21
CA GLN A 143 13.69 -15.40 -9.73
C GLN A 143 14.81 -15.99 -8.84
N GLY A 144 14.49 -16.71 -7.77
CA GLY A 144 15.46 -17.45 -6.95
C GLY A 144 15.80 -16.87 -5.59
N ALA A 145 15.18 -15.79 -5.14
CA ALA A 145 15.34 -15.24 -3.78
C ALA A 145 14.61 -16.11 -2.74
N ARG A 146 15.15 -17.30 -2.45
CA ARG A 146 14.52 -18.32 -1.57
C ARG A 146 15.27 -18.58 -0.28
N HIS A 147 16.46 -17.98 -0.15
CA HIS A 147 17.32 -18.25 1.01
C HIS A 147 17.00 -17.31 2.17
N GLU A 148 16.88 -16.02 1.92
CA GLU A 148 16.72 -15.02 2.97
C GLU A 148 15.75 -13.90 2.54
N TRP A 149 14.76 -13.62 3.39
CA TRP A 149 13.86 -12.48 3.25
C TRP A 149 13.89 -11.60 4.49
N VAL A 150 14.08 -10.30 4.28
CA VAL A 150 14.16 -9.32 5.37
C VAL A 150 13.25 -8.13 5.06
N ALA A 151 12.28 -7.88 5.93
CA ALA A 151 11.49 -6.65 5.90
C ALA A 151 12.26 -5.54 6.63
N ARG A 152 12.41 -4.36 6.01
CA ARG A 152 12.85 -3.15 6.70
C ARG A 152 11.64 -2.41 7.23
N ILE A 153 11.64 -2.12 8.52
CA ILE A 153 10.57 -1.41 9.21
C ILE A 153 11.19 -0.43 10.22
N ASP A 154 10.52 0.67 10.46
CA ASP A 154 10.86 1.56 11.56
C ASP A 154 10.32 0.97 12.88
N ASN A 155 9.02 0.78 12.98
CA ASN A 155 8.37 0.22 14.15
C ASN A 155 7.31 -0.83 13.76
N PRO A 156 7.32 -2.04 14.35
CA PRO A 156 6.33 -3.07 14.05
C PRO A 156 4.89 -2.61 14.25
N ARG A 157 4.65 -1.74 15.26
CA ARG A 157 3.31 -1.25 15.59
C ARG A 157 2.66 -0.52 14.42
N THR A 158 3.43 0.23 13.63
CA THR A 158 2.88 1.03 12.53
C THR A 158 2.58 0.24 11.27
N VAL A 159 3.12 -0.98 11.14
CA VAL A 159 3.05 -1.81 9.90
C VAL A 159 2.57 -3.24 10.16
N ALA A 160 1.70 -3.41 11.16
CA ALA A 160 1.32 -4.73 11.65
C ALA A 160 0.78 -5.65 10.55
N TYR A 161 -0.12 -5.17 9.70
CA TYR A 161 -0.66 -5.98 8.60
C TYR A 161 0.38 -6.27 7.52
N GLN A 162 1.13 -5.27 7.07
CA GLN A 162 2.15 -5.44 6.03
C GLN A 162 3.22 -6.46 6.45
N LEU A 163 3.67 -6.38 7.70
CA LEU A 163 4.64 -7.34 8.24
C LEU A 163 4.03 -8.73 8.37
N SER A 164 2.75 -8.85 8.76
CA SER A 164 2.04 -10.15 8.76
C SER A 164 2.02 -10.76 7.37
N LEU A 165 1.60 -10.00 6.36
CA LEU A 165 1.54 -10.45 4.96
C LEU A 165 2.92 -10.92 4.46
N PHE A 166 3.96 -10.13 4.70
CA PHE A 166 5.33 -10.46 4.32
C PHE A 166 5.80 -11.77 4.96
N MET A 167 5.59 -11.93 6.27
CA MET A 167 6.02 -13.11 7.01
C MET A 167 5.20 -14.36 6.66
N ASP A 168 3.90 -14.22 6.41
CA ASP A 168 3.04 -15.31 5.95
C ASP A 168 3.43 -15.80 4.55
N MET A 169 3.79 -14.91 3.64
CA MET A 169 4.36 -15.27 2.34
C MET A 169 5.72 -15.96 2.46
N ALA A 170 6.59 -15.49 3.34
CA ALA A 170 7.89 -16.13 3.59
C ALA A 170 7.73 -17.53 4.20
N TRP A 171 6.70 -17.71 5.03
CA TRP A 171 6.34 -19.01 5.61
C TRP A 171 5.73 -19.94 4.56
N ASN A 172 4.73 -19.49 3.82
CA ASN A 172 4.09 -20.28 2.77
C ASN A 172 3.78 -19.42 1.55
N ILE A 173 4.64 -19.47 0.55
CA ILE A 173 4.54 -18.66 -0.67
C ILE A 173 3.29 -18.97 -1.50
N THR A 174 2.63 -20.09 -1.27
CA THR A 174 1.40 -20.48 -1.97
C THR A 174 0.13 -20.04 -1.22
N TYR A 175 0.25 -19.58 0.02
CA TYR A 175 -0.89 -19.17 0.84
C TYR A 175 -1.54 -17.88 0.32
N VAL A 176 -0.71 -16.95 -0.15
CA VAL A 176 -1.17 -15.71 -0.77
C VAL A 176 -0.93 -15.77 -2.28
N ASN A 177 -1.92 -15.35 -3.05
CA ASN A 177 -1.86 -15.26 -4.51
C ASN A 177 -2.37 -13.88 -4.99
N ALA A 178 -2.25 -13.62 -6.28
CA ALA A 178 -2.58 -12.33 -6.89
C ALA A 178 -4.00 -11.83 -6.58
N THR A 179 -4.96 -12.72 -6.38
CA THR A 179 -6.38 -12.37 -6.23
C THR A 179 -6.90 -12.47 -4.80
N ASN A 180 -6.26 -13.25 -3.91
CA ASN A 180 -6.76 -13.48 -2.55
C ASN A 180 -6.18 -12.54 -1.48
N ILE A 181 -5.39 -11.53 -1.87
CA ILE A 181 -4.86 -10.51 -0.95
C ILE A 181 -5.97 -9.85 -0.11
N PRO A 182 -7.12 -9.46 -0.69
CA PRO A 182 -8.23 -8.93 0.09
C PRO A 182 -8.77 -9.91 1.13
N SER A 183 -8.85 -11.20 0.80
CA SER A 183 -9.30 -12.25 1.74
C SER A 183 -8.30 -12.46 2.88
N HIS A 184 -7.00 -12.41 2.58
CA HIS A 184 -5.95 -12.45 3.61
C HIS A 184 -6.05 -11.24 4.54
N PHE A 185 -6.28 -10.04 3.99
CA PHE A 185 -6.47 -8.83 4.78
C PHE A 185 -7.74 -8.90 5.63
N HIS A 186 -8.84 -9.37 5.07
CA HIS A 186 -10.09 -9.58 5.80
C HIS A 186 -9.90 -10.55 6.99
N ALA A 187 -9.21 -11.67 6.76
CA ALA A 187 -8.92 -12.63 7.83
C ALA A 187 -8.08 -12.00 8.97
N TRP A 188 -7.08 -11.18 8.63
CA TRP A 188 -6.30 -10.43 9.62
C TRP A 188 -7.17 -9.42 10.39
N LEU A 189 -8.01 -8.67 9.69
CA LEU A 189 -8.96 -7.73 10.33
C LEU A 189 -9.96 -8.45 11.24
N THR A 190 -10.44 -9.61 10.83
CA THR A 190 -11.35 -10.44 11.64
C THR A 190 -10.66 -10.92 12.92
N GLU A 191 -9.40 -11.35 12.83
CA GLU A 191 -8.61 -11.74 14.00
C GLU A 191 -8.45 -10.57 14.99
N GLN A 192 -8.22 -9.34 14.47
CA GLN A 192 -7.98 -8.18 15.32
C GLN A 192 -9.28 -7.55 15.85
N PHE A 193 -10.34 -7.43 15.05
CA PHE A 193 -11.52 -6.59 15.35
C PHE A 193 -12.87 -7.33 15.33
N GLY A 194 -12.87 -8.60 14.93
CA GLY A 194 -14.10 -9.38 14.74
C GLY A 194 -14.67 -9.23 13.31
N GLU A 195 -15.49 -10.20 12.91
CA GLU A 195 -16.00 -10.34 11.53
C GLU A 195 -16.83 -9.13 11.08
N GLN A 196 -17.77 -8.67 11.92
CA GLN A 196 -18.65 -7.55 11.58
C GLN A 196 -17.88 -6.23 11.33
N ALA A 197 -16.84 -5.97 12.12
CA ALA A 197 -15.97 -4.82 11.91
C ALA A 197 -15.10 -5.02 10.65
N ALA A 198 -14.56 -6.22 10.45
CA ALA A 198 -13.73 -6.56 9.30
C ALA A 198 -14.46 -6.36 7.96
N ASP A 199 -15.72 -6.80 7.86
CA ASP A 199 -16.55 -6.61 6.66
C ASP A 199 -16.68 -5.13 6.26
N ARG A 200 -16.78 -4.25 7.25
CA ARG A 200 -16.89 -2.81 7.03
C ARG A 200 -15.55 -2.13 6.84
N LEU A 201 -14.51 -2.62 7.48
CA LEU A 201 -13.15 -2.07 7.38
C LEU A 201 -12.46 -2.38 6.05
N LEU A 202 -12.69 -3.56 5.49
CA LEU A 202 -12.00 -3.97 4.27
C LEU A 202 -12.15 -2.96 3.11
N PRO A 203 -13.36 -2.52 2.72
CA PRO A 203 -13.51 -1.51 1.66
C PRO A 203 -12.90 -0.17 2.05
N VAL A 204 -13.02 0.28 3.30
CA VAL A 204 -12.46 1.54 3.79
C VAL A 204 -10.93 1.51 3.74
N LEU A 205 -10.29 0.45 4.22
CA LEU A 205 -8.85 0.33 4.20
C LEU A 205 -8.30 0.01 2.80
N THR A 206 -9.10 -0.59 1.91
CA THR A 206 -8.76 -0.70 0.50
C THR A 206 -8.67 0.68 -0.14
N GLU A 207 -9.64 1.57 0.14
CA GLU A 207 -9.58 2.97 -0.32
C GLU A 207 -8.43 3.75 0.33
N TYR A 208 -8.11 3.50 1.59
CA TYR A 208 -6.91 4.07 2.22
C TYR A 208 -5.64 3.72 1.41
N TYR A 209 -5.45 2.42 1.09
CA TYR A 209 -4.30 2.00 0.29
C TYR A 209 -4.32 2.53 -1.14
N HIS A 210 -5.48 2.77 -1.70
CA HIS A 210 -5.64 3.46 -2.98
C HIS A 210 -5.09 4.89 -2.87
N LEU A 211 -5.56 5.69 -1.92
CA LEU A 211 -5.17 7.10 -1.79
C LEU A 211 -3.69 7.29 -1.43
N VAL A 212 -3.15 6.48 -0.49
CA VAL A 212 -1.72 6.54 -0.17
C VAL A 212 -0.84 5.95 -1.28
N GLY A 213 -1.41 5.12 -2.15
CA GLY A 213 -0.74 4.62 -3.37
C GLY A 213 -0.62 5.68 -4.45
N ILE A 214 -1.59 6.59 -4.56
CA ILE A 214 -1.55 7.74 -5.47
C ILE A 214 -0.41 8.69 -5.04
N ARG A 215 -0.35 9.04 -3.76
CA ARG A 215 0.75 9.82 -3.17
C ARG A 215 0.97 9.41 -1.72
N ARG A 216 2.21 9.02 -1.41
CA ARG A 216 2.56 8.69 -0.02
C ARG A 216 2.48 9.94 0.87
N PRO A 217 1.92 9.83 2.10
CA PRO A 217 1.87 10.95 3.03
C PRO A 217 3.23 11.59 3.30
N GLU A 218 4.30 10.80 3.31
CA GLU A 218 5.68 11.23 3.52
C GLU A 218 6.28 12.00 2.33
N GLN A 219 5.60 12.01 1.20
CA GLN A 219 6.00 12.69 -0.04
C GLN A 219 5.02 13.80 -0.46
N MET A 220 4.15 14.21 0.45
CA MET A 220 3.10 15.19 0.17
C MET A 220 3.61 16.63 -0.01
N ASN A 221 4.89 16.89 0.25
CA ASN A 221 5.54 18.20 0.08
C ASN A 221 5.88 18.55 -1.38
N VAL A 222 5.74 17.61 -2.29
CA VAL A 222 5.97 17.84 -3.72
C VAL A 222 4.69 18.38 -4.36
N GLU A 223 4.83 19.29 -5.31
CA GLU A 223 3.67 19.88 -5.99
C GLU A 223 2.78 18.81 -6.64
N PHE A 224 1.49 18.99 -6.49
CA PHE A 224 0.44 18.15 -7.05
C PHE A 224 -0.25 18.98 -8.13
N MET A 225 -0.27 18.50 -9.37
CA MET A 225 -0.88 19.26 -10.46
C MET A 225 -2.40 19.32 -10.27
N ALA A 226 -2.94 20.52 -10.28
CA ALA A 226 -4.29 20.75 -9.80
C ALA A 226 -5.37 20.76 -10.89
N ASP A 227 -5.04 21.21 -12.12
CA ASP A 227 -6.04 21.70 -13.05
C ASP A 227 -6.51 20.70 -14.10
N ALA A 228 -5.80 19.58 -14.31
CA ALA A 228 -6.19 18.61 -15.30
C ALA A 228 -7.47 17.86 -14.89
N PHE A 229 -8.34 17.60 -15.84
CA PHE A 229 -9.53 16.76 -15.66
C PHE A 229 -10.52 17.25 -14.58
N GLY A 230 -10.72 18.55 -14.46
CA GLY A 230 -11.37 19.16 -13.31
C GLY A 230 -10.42 19.15 -12.11
N ASN A 231 -10.64 19.87 -11.07
CA ASN A 231 -9.70 20.05 -9.97
C ASN A 231 -9.23 18.71 -9.32
N GLU A 232 -8.08 18.17 -9.75
CA GLU A 232 -7.53 16.90 -9.25
C GLU A 232 -7.22 16.94 -7.74
N LEU A 233 -6.73 18.10 -7.26
CA LEU A 233 -6.39 18.29 -5.85
C LEU A 233 -7.64 18.19 -4.98
N GLU A 234 -8.70 18.91 -5.29
CA GLU A 234 -9.94 18.88 -4.51
C GLU A 234 -10.63 17.51 -4.59
N ARG A 235 -10.60 16.83 -5.75
CA ARG A 235 -11.11 15.46 -5.88
C ARG A 235 -10.35 14.50 -4.95
N TYR A 236 -9.04 14.60 -4.91
CA TYR A 236 -8.21 13.76 -4.05
C TYR A 236 -8.50 14.02 -2.56
N LEU A 237 -8.62 15.29 -2.15
CA LEU A 237 -8.96 15.66 -0.77
C LEU A 237 -10.38 15.22 -0.38
N ALA A 238 -11.34 15.33 -1.30
CA ALA A 238 -12.72 14.88 -1.06
C ALA A 238 -12.82 13.36 -0.88
N ASN A 239 -12.01 12.58 -1.59
CA ASN A 239 -11.94 11.13 -1.39
C ASN A 239 -11.42 10.79 0.02
N TYR A 240 -10.42 11.50 0.53
CA TYR A 240 -9.98 11.34 1.92
C TYR A 240 -11.05 11.73 2.94
N GLU A 241 -11.80 12.80 2.69
CA GLU A 241 -12.89 13.22 3.57
C GLU A 241 -14.01 12.17 3.61
N ALA A 242 -14.38 11.60 2.45
CA ALA A 242 -15.33 10.51 2.35
C ALA A 242 -14.84 9.26 3.11
N LEU A 243 -13.55 8.94 3.00
CA LEU A 243 -12.92 7.84 3.71
C LEU A 243 -13.03 8.01 5.23
N VAL A 244 -12.69 9.19 5.76
CA VAL A 244 -12.79 9.51 7.20
C VAL A 244 -14.25 9.44 7.68
N LYS A 245 -15.20 9.94 6.88
CA LYS A 245 -16.64 9.84 7.19
C LYS A 245 -17.10 8.39 7.24
N ALA A 246 -16.67 7.56 6.31
CA ALA A 246 -17.00 6.13 6.25
C ALA A 246 -16.42 5.35 7.45
N LEU A 247 -15.24 5.73 7.93
CA LEU A 247 -14.57 5.08 9.06
C LEU A 247 -15.27 5.34 10.40
N THR A 248 -15.81 6.54 10.61
CA THR A 248 -16.32 7.01 11.89
C THR A 248 -17.37 6.05 12.52
N PRO A 249 -18.41 5.55 11.83
CA PRO A 249 -19.38 4.65 12.42
C PRO A 249 -18.84 3.25 12.74
N ILE A 250 -17.72 2.84 12.12
CA ILE A 250 -17.16 1.49 12.30
C ILE A 250 -16.54 1.34 13.69
N ALA A 251 -16.03 2.41 14.28
CA ALA A 251 -15.47 2.39 15.64
C ALA A 251 -16.44 1.81 16.68
N ALA A 252 -17.76 2.00 16.50
CA ALA A 252 -18.78 1.46 17.40
C ALA A 252 -18.98 -0.06 17.28
N LEU A 253 -18.48 -0.69 16.20
CA LEU A 253 -18.54 -2.15 15.98
C LEU A 253 -17.35 -2.88 16.60
N VAL A 254 -16.30 -2.13 16.97
CA VAL A 254 -15.06 -2.69 17.52
C VAL A 254 -15.24 -2.96 19.01
N PRO A 255 -14.89 -4.15 19.51
CA PRO A 255 -14.91 -4.45 20.94
C PRO A 255 -14.08 -3.44 21.74
N GLN A 256 -14.55 -3.05 22.92
CA GLN A 256 -13.90 -2.03 23.76
C GLN A 256 -12.44 -2.38 24.08
N GLU A 257 -12.14 -3.63 24.33
CA GLU A 257 -10.78 -4.14 24.61
C GLU A 257 -9.84 -4.11 23.39
N ARG A 258 -10.36 -3.76 22.21
CA ARG A 258 -9.63 -3.60 20.94
C ARG A 258 -9.53 -2.14 20.48
N SER A 259 -10.08 -1.20 21.24
CA SER A 259 -10.16 0.23 20.87
C SER A 259 -8.79 0.86 20.66
N GLU A 260 -7.79 0.48 21.46
CA GLU A 260 -6.41 0.98 21.34
C GLU A 260 -5.74 0.47 20.05
N ALA A 261 -5.92 -0.82 19.73
CA ALA A 261 -5.45 -1.40 18.47
C ALA A 261 -6.15 -0.75 17.27
N PHE A 262 -7.46 -0.55 17.35
CA PHE A 262 -8.22 0.11 16.30
C PHE A 262 -7.73 1.53 16.05
N PHE A 263 -7.53 2.30 17.12
CA PHE A 263 -6.98 3.65 17.01
C PHE A 263 -5.59 3.61 16.35
N ALA A 264 -4.68 2.75 16.80
CA ALA A 264 -3.31 2.71 16.30
C ALA A 264 -3.18 2.21 14.87
N TRP A 265 -3.97 1.21 14.45
CA TRP A 265 -3.83 0.52 13.16
C TRP A 265 -4.80 0.97 12.09
N VAL A 266 -5.88 1.67 12.48
CA VAL A 266 -6.94 2.07 11.55
C VAL A 266 -7.21 3.57 11.62
N ASP A 267 -7.66 4.09 12.77
CA ASP A 267 -8.13 5.47 12.87
C ASP A 267 -6.98 6.48 12.70
N TYR A 268 -5.87 6.26 13.39
CA TYR A 268 -4.69 7.13 13.32
C TYR A 268 -4.09 7.21 11.90
N PRO A 269 -3.75 6.10 11.21
CA PRO A 269 -3.17 6.17 9.88
C PRO A 269 -4.08 6.88 8.86
N VAL A 270 -5.37 6.57 8.88
CA VAL A 270 -6.35 7.18 7.95
C VAL A 270 -6.45 8.69 8.18
N ARG A 271 -6.63 9.11 9.44
CA ARG A 271 -6.76 10.54 9.77
C ARG A 271 -5.45 11.30 9.57
N ALA A 272 -4.33 10.69 9.91
CA ALA A 272 -3.02 11.32 9.76
C ALA A 272 -2.66 11.53 8.28
N ALA A 273 -2.96 10.56 7.39
CA ALA A 273 -2.77 10.70 5.96
C ALA A 273 -3.67 11.80 5.38
N TRP A 274 -4.96 11.81 5.74
CA TRP A 274 -5.89 12.87 5.37
C TRP A 274 -5.41 14.25 5.80
N LEU A 275 -5.08 14.43 7.09
CA LEU A 275 -4.65 15.72 7.63
C LEU A 275 -3.35 16.19 7.00
N MET A 276 -2.42 15.27 6.68
CA MET A 276 -1.19 15.63 5.96
C MET A 276 -1.50 16.08 4.54
N ALA A 277 -2.39 15.39 3.82
CA ALA A 277 -2.81 15.77 2.49
C ALA A 277 -3.46 17.17 2.50
N VAL A 278 -4.43 17.41 3.37
CA VAL A 278 -5.08 18.72 3.51
C VAL A 278 -4.05 19.80 3.85
N LYS A 279 -3.19 19.56 4.84
CA LYS A 279 -2.15 20.50 5.26
C LYS A 279 -1.26 20.95 4.11
N GLN A 280 -0.72 19.98 3.35
CA GLN A 280 0.28 20.28 2.32
C GLN A 280 -0.36 20.82 1.03
N LEU A 281 -1.44 20.19 0.57
CA LEU A 281 -2.05 20.53 -0.71
C LEU A 281 -2.81 21.87 -0.61
N GLN A 282 -3.48 22.14 0.51
CA GLN A 282 -4.12 23.45 0.72
C GLN A 282 -3.10 24.57 0.93
N ALA A 283 -1.94 24.29 1.53
CA ALA A 283 -0.84 25.28 1.56
C ALA A 283 -0.26 25.55 0.17
N GLN A 284 -0.18 24.52 -0.68
CA GLN A 284 0.21 24.64 -2.08
C GLN A 284 -0.80 25.53 -2.82
N GLU A 285 -2.09 25.25 -2.70
CA GLU A 285 -3.17 26.01 -3.34
C GLU A 285 -3.14 27.49 -2.91
N ALA A 286 -3.02 27.77 -1.61
CA ALA A 286 -2.90 29.13 -1.10
C ALA A 286 -1.72 29.89 -1.73
N ARG A 287 -0.58 29.24 -1.99
CA ARG A 287 0.58 29.86 -2.64
C ARG A 287 0.38 30.09 -4.14
N HIS A 288 -0.33 29.18 -4.82
CA HIS A 288 -0.63 29.31 -6.25
C HIS A 288 -1.62 30.46 -6.52
N ILE A 289 -2.68 30.54 -5.74
CA ILE A 289 -3.72 31.58 -5.85
C ILE A 289 -3.18 32.96 -5.40
N GLY A 290 -2.40 33.01 -4.32
CA GLY A 290 -1.86 34.22 -3.72
C GLY A 290 -0.71 34.90 -4.50
N ARG A 291 -0.41 34.49 -5.74
CA ARG A 291 0.53 35.22 -6.61
C ARG A 291 -0.05 36.54 -7.08
N PRO A 292 0.75 37.63 -7.22
CA PRO A 292 0.28 39.04 -7.24
C PRO A 292 -0.59 39.47 -8.42
N SER A 293 -1.28 38.64 -9.13
CA SER A 293 -1.97 38.98 -10.37
C SER A 293 -3.50 39.15 -10.30
N SER A 294 -4.16 38.91 -9.16
CA SER A 294 -5.61 39.18 -9.08
C SER A 294 -6.11 39.39 -7.64
N PHE A 295 -6.56 40.61 -7.35
CA PHE A 295 -7.27 41.02 -6.12
C PHE A 295 -8.60 40.28 -5.88
N ALA A 296 -9.10 39.50 -6.85
CA ALA A 296 -10.38 38.80 -6.77
C ALA A 296 -10.28 37.40 -6.08
N ARG A 297 -9.07 36.91 -5.77
CA ARG A 297 -8.83 35.58 -5.20
C ARG A 297 -8.29 35.59 -3.78
N ASP A 298 -8.24 36.74 -3.09
CA ASP A 298 -7.68 36.80 -1.74
C ASP A 298 -8.46 35.96 -0.72
N ASP A 299 -9.79 35.89 -0.85
CA ASP A 299 -10.64 35.07 0.04
C ASP A 299 -10.44 33.56 -0.20
N GLU A 300 -10.23 33.15 -1.44
CA GLU A 300 -9.98 31.74 -1.83
C GLU A 300 -8.61 31.28 -1.31
N ALA A 301 -7.56 32.06 -1.56
CA ALA A 301 -6.23 31.79 -1.02
C ALA A 301 -6.23 31.77 0.52
N LEU A 302 -6.99 32.65 1.15
CA LEU A 302 -7.13 32.72 2.59
C LEU A 302 -7.90 31.51 3.14
N SER A 303 -8.95 31.07 2.46
CA SER A 303 -9.69 29.84 2.79
C SER A 303 -8.77 28.63 2.78
N SER A 304 -8.00 28.43 1.70
CA SER A 304 -7.04 27.32 1.58
C SER A 304 -5.96 27.39 2.66
N ALA A 305 -5.44 28.57 2.96
CA ALA A 305 -4.47 28.75 4.04
C ALA A 305 -5.04 28.37 5.43
N VAL A 306 -6.30 28.75 5.72
CA VAL A 306 -6.97 28.39 6.98
C VAL A 306 -7.24 26.89 7.06
N ARG A 307 -7.67 26.24 5.97
CA ARG A 307 -7.85 24.79 5.91
C ARG A 307 -6.53 24.07 6.21
N SER A 308 -5.43 24.49 5.59
CA SER A 308 -4.10 23.95 5.83
C SER A 308 -3.65 24.10 7.29
N TRP A 309 -3.82 25.29 7.87
CA TRP A 309 -3.48 25.57 9.27
C TRP A 309 -4.32 24.73 10.24
N THR A 310 -5.60 24.62 10.00
CA THR A 310 -6.51 23.81 10.83
C THR A 310 -6.10 22.35 10.81
N ALA A 311 -5.79 21.79 9.62
CA ALA A 311 -5.29 20.44 9.47
C ALA A 311 -3.95 20.22 10.21
N TYR A 312 -3.05 21.20 10.17
CA TYR A 312 -1.79 21.14 10.92
C TYR A 312 -2.02 21.04 12.44
N GLN A 313 -2.91 21.88 13.00
CA GLN A 313 -3.23 21.83 14.43
C GLN A 313 -3.88 20.51 14.85
N GLN A 314 -4.78 19.99 14.00
CA GLN A 314 -5.42 18.68 14.22
C GLN A 314 -4.41 17.53 14.15
N LEU A 315 -3.47 17.58 13.19
CA LEU A 315 -2.41 16.58 13.05
C LEU A 315 -1.49 16.56 14.27
N LEU A 316 -1.11 17.72 14.79
CA LEU A 316 -0.32 17.82 16.04
C LEU A 316 -1.08 17.23 17.23
N ALA A 317 -2.39 17.50 17.35
CA ALA A 317 -3.23 16.94 18.40
C ALA A 317 -3.36 15.41 18.26
N LEU A 318 -3.54 14.91 17.05
CA LEU A 318 -3.62 13.48 16.74
C LEU A 318 -2.31 12.74 17.09
N ASN A 319 -1.16 13.33 16.75
CA ASN A 319 0.16 12.78 17.07
C ASN A 319 0.39 12.74 18.59
N ARG A 320 0.01 13.80 19.31
CA ARG A 320 0.08 13.82 20.79
C ARG A 320 -0.81 12.74 21.40
N LYS A 321 -2.02 12.53 20.86
CA LYS A 321 -2.91 11.45 21.29
C LYS A 321 -2.26 10.08 21.11
N PHE A 322 -1.66 9.82 19.93
CA PHE A 322 -0.98 8.55 19.66
C PHE A 322 0.20 8.31 20.62
N SER A 323 1.07 9.30 20.78
CA SER A 323 2.25 9.19 21.66
C SER A 323 1.87 9.06 23.14
N GLY A 324 0.79 9.72 23.56
CA GLY A 324 0.29 9.67 24.95
C GLY A 324 -0.54 8.43 25.30
N MET A 325 -0.76 7.51 24.35
CA MET A 325 -1.51 6.28 24.64
C MET A 325 -0.87 5.48 25.77
N LEU A 326 -1.70 4.93 26.67
CA LEU A 326 -1.29 4.06 27.77
C LEU A 326 -0.12 4.66 28.58
N ASP A 327 -0.33 5.88 29.07
CA ASP A 327 0.63 6.62 29.90
C ASP A 327 2.01 6.80 29.24
N GLY A 328 2.03 6.96 27.90
CA GLY A 328 3.24 7.19 27.13
C GLY A 328 4.01 5.92 26.72
N LYS A 329 3.43 4.74 26.87
CA LYS A 329 4.05 3.47 26.42
C LYS A 329 4.59 3.57 24.98
N TRP A 330 3.95 4.37 24.13
CA TRP A 330 4.25 4.50 22.71
C TRP A 330 4.86 5.87 22.33
N GLU A 331 5.35 6.63 23.32
CA GLU A 331 5.87 7.99 23.12
C GLU A 331 6.99 8.06 22.05
N HIS A 332 7.84 7.04 21.99
CA HIS A 332 8.96 7.01 21.05
C HIS A 332 8.68 6.27 19.74
N THR A 333 7.43 5.82 19.53
CA THR A 333 7.06 5.06 18.33
C THR A 333 7.13 5.90 17.06
N LEU A 334 6.76 7.18 17.14
CA LEU A 334 6.73 8.10 16.00
C LEU A 334 7.94 9.03 16.04
N SER A 335 8.90 8.80 15.18
CA SER A 335 10.10 9.65 15.04
C SER A 335 9.81 10.90 14.18
N LEU A 336 8.80 11.70 14.58
CA LEU A 336 8.28 12.82 13.78
C LEU A 336 9.16 14.08 13.80
N ALA A 337 10.01 14.22 14.82
CA ALA A 337 10.84 15.43 15.03
C ALA A 337 11.79 15.73 13.88
N HIS A 338 12.18 14.72 13.12
CA HIS A 338 13.10 14.83 11.99
C HIS A 338 12.38 14.85 10.61
N MET A 339 11.05 14.88 10.60
CA MET A 339 10.28 14.95 9.35
C MET A 339 10.00 16.41 8.97
N PRO A 340 10.62 16.94 7.89
CA PRO A 340 10.36 18.32 7.43
C PRO A 340 8.88 18.62 7.17
N LEU A 341 8.11 17.58 6.79
CA LEU A 341 6.67 17.65 6.59
C LEU A 341 5.87 17.98 7.84
N MET A 342 6.42 17.78 9.04
CA MET A 342 5.77 18.14 10.30
C MET A 342 5.96 19.61 10.67
N ALA A 343 6.78 20.36 9.93
CA ALA A 343 6.93 21.80 10.14
C ALA A 343 5.61 22.54 9.85
N GLU A 344 5.48 23.72 10.45
CA GLU A 344 4.35 24.61 10.20
C GLU A 344 4.25 24.97 8.72
N PRO A 345 3.03 24.95 8.13
CA PRO A 345 2.84 25.34 6.72
C PRO A 345 3.12 26.82 6.51
N LYS A 346 3.75 27.15 5.39
CA LYS A 346 4.08 28.54 5.02
C LYS A 346 3.02 29.09 4.05
N PHE A 347 2.53 30.30 4.33
CA PHE A 347 1.53 31.01 3.55
C PHE A 347 2.09 32.34 3.01
N PRO A 348 1.45 32.94 1.97
CA PRO A 348 1.84 34.24 1.45
C PRO A 348 1.70 35.38 2.44
N GLY A 349 0.82 35.27 3.44
CA GLY A 349 0.59 36.27 4.48
C GLY A 349 0.17 35.69 5.82
N PRO A 350 0.10 36.49 6.88
CA PRO A 350 -0.30 36.04 8.20
C PRO A 350 -1.80 35.71 8.27
N LEU A 351 -2.18 34.65 8.98
CA LEU A 351 -3.57 34.31 9.22
C LEU A 351 -4.12 35.15 10.40
N SER A 352 -5.18 35.91 10.17
CA SER A 352 -5.89 36.62 11.23
C SER A 352 -6.87 35.67 11.97
N HIS A 353 -7.18 36.01 13.23
CA HIS A 353 -8.16 35.26 14.01
C HIS A 353 -9.55 35.25 13.36
N ASP A 354 -9.94 36.34 12.72
CA ASP A 354 -11.23 36.46 12.02
C ASP A 354 -11.27 35.60 10.75
N ALA A 355 -10.16 35.51 10.01
CA ALA A 355 -10.04 34.59 8.87
C ALA A 355 -10.19 33.12 9.33
N ILE A 356 -9.52 32.75 10.40
CA ILE A 356 -9.63 31.39 10.95
C ILE A 356 -11.08 31.09 11.34
N LYS A 357 -11.78 32.00 12.01
CA LYS A 357 -13.19 31.79 12.36
C LYS A 357 -14.10 31.68 11.14
N ARG A 358 -13.85 32.49 10.09
CA ARG A 358 -14.67 32.54 8.88
C ARG A 358 -14.57 31.25 8.06
N PHE A 359 -13.37 30.69 7.91
CA PHE A 359 -13.08 29.62 6.97
C PHE A 359 -12.82 28.25 7.60
N ALA A 360 -12.69 28.13 8.92
CA ALA A 360 -12.34 26.86 9.60
C ALA A 360 -13.32 25.69 9.35
N GLN A 361 -14.55 25.98 8.93
CA GLN A 361 -15.60 24.97 8.70
C GLN A 361 -15.96 24.81 7.21
N GLN A 362 -15.26 25.46 6.30
CA GLN A 362 -15.51 25.26 4.87
C GLN A 362 -15.04 23.87 4.44
N GLY A 363 -15.94 23.14 3.80
CA GLY A 363 -15.65 21.87 3.14
C GLY A 363 -15.00 22.06 1.77
N PRO A 364 -14.66 20.96 1.07
CA PRO A 364 -14.17 21.03 -0.30
C PRO A 364 -15.22 21.64 -1.23
N GLU A 365 -14.75 22.37 -2.23
CA GLU A 365 -15.58 22.91 -3.31
C GLU A 365 -16.18 21.77 -4.14
N PRO A 366 -17.41 21.91 -4.67
CA PRO A 366 -17.95 20.95 -5.63
C PRO A 366 -17.08 20.89 -6.89
N PHE A 367 -16.77 19.71 -7.35
CA PHE A 367 -15.99 19.49 -8.56
C PHE A 367 -16.68 18.46 -9.47
N ASN A 368 -16.42 18.55 -10.78
CA ASN A 368 -16.83 17.56 -11.77
C ASN A 368 -15.58 17.00 -12.45
N LEU A 369 -15.55 15.68 -12.64
CA LEU A 369 -14.53 15.05 -13.46
C LEU A 369 -14.77 15.43 -14.92
N ASP A 370 -13.80 16.11 -15.53
CA ASP A 370 -13.76 16.36 -16.96
C ASP A 370 -12.71 15.45 -17.59
N VAL A 371 -13.12 14.52 -18.41
CA VAL A 371 -12.20 13.57 -19.06
C VAL A 371 -11.50 14.19 -20.28
N GLY A 372 -11.93 15.38 -20.71
CA GLY A 372 -11.35 16.06 -21.88
C GLY A 372 -11.34 15.17 -23.13
N ASN A 373 -10.33 15.36 -23.98
CA ASN A 373 -10.11 14.56 -25.18
C ASN A 373 -9.28 13.30 -24.86
N THR A 374 -9.75 12.45 -23.91
CA THR A 374 -9.05 11.25 -23.50
C THR A 374 -9.94 10.02 -23.46
N ILE A 375 -9.34 8.84 -23.63
CA ILE A 375 -9.98 7.55 -23.40
C ILE A 375 -9.09 6.78 -22.44
N THR A 376 -9.56 6.59 -21.20
CA THR A 376 -8.78 5.97 -20.13
C THR A 376 -9.36 4.59 -19.77
N ARG A 377 -8.49 3.66 -19.38
CA ARG A 377 -8.89 2.35 -18.88
C ARG A 377 -7.94 1.89 -17.77
N ASN A 378 -8.48 1.17 -16.80
CA ASN A 378 -7.67 0.34 -15.92
C ASN A 378 -7.16 -0.88 -16.68
N ALA A 379 -5.90 -1.27 -16.44
CA ALA A 379 -5.26 -2.34 -17.19
C ALA A 379 -5.98 -3.70 -17.07
N CYS A 380 -6.71 -3.94 -15.98
CA CYS A 380 -7.49 -5.17 -15.78
C CYS A 380 -8.68 -5.33 -16.75
N HIS A 381 -9.07 -4.29 -17.48
CA HIS A 381 -10.15 -4.32 -18.48
C HIS A 381 -9.62 -4.61 -19.89
N PHE A 382 -8.69 -5.54 -20.00
CA PHE A 382 -8.18 -6.01 -21.29
C PHE A 382 -9.21 -6.88 -22.03
N ARG A 383 -9.14 -6.84 -23.36
CA ARG A 383 -9.98 -7.68 -24.23
C ARG A 383 -9.41 -9.10 -24.36
N ARG A 384 -8.09 -9.21 -24.47
CA ARG A 384 -7.38 -10.48 -24.60
C ARG A 384 -6.07 -10.41 -23.82
N ALA A 385 -5.66 -11.54 -23.29
CA ALA A 385 -4.38 -11.72 -22.62
C ALA A 385 -3.76 -13.07 -23.02
N THR A 386 -2.44 -13.13 -23.03
CA THR A 386 -1.72 -14.39 -23.15
C THR A 386 -1.78 -15.20 -21.85
N GLN A 387 -1.45 -16.48 -21.92
CA GLN A 387 -1.37 -17.33 -20.75
C GLN A 387 -0.34 -16.79 -19.74
N GLY A 388 -0.64 -16.92 -18.46
CA GLY A 388 0.24 -16.47 -17.36
C GLY A 388 0.04 -15.03 -16.94
N VAL A 389 -0.78 -14.24 -17.63
CA VAL A 389 -1.19 -12.90 -17.19
C VAL A 389 -2.04 -13.02 -15.92
N GLN A 390 -1.80 -12.15 -14.94
CA GLN A 390 -2.50 -12.16 -13.64
C GLN A 390 -2.86 -10.74 -13.22
N THR A 391 -4.10 -10.54 -12.78
CA THR A 391 -4.50 -9.30 -12.11
C THR A 391 -4.13 -9.38 -10.63
N VAL A 392 -3.35 -8.41 -10.15
CA VAL A 392 -2.90 -8.33 -8.76
C VAL A 392 -3.79 -7.36 -8.00
N SER A 393 -4.54 -7.86 -7.04
CA SER A 393 -5.40 -7.06 -6.18
C SER A 393 -4.59 -6.18 -5.25
N MET A 394 -5.15 -5.03 -4.87
CA MET A 394 -4.56 -4.03 -3.97
C MET A 394 -3.20 -3.49 -4.43
N LEU A 395 -3.01 -3.35 -5.74
CA LEU A 395 -1.80 -2.84 -6.39
C LEU A 395 -2.13 -1.73 -7.38
N GLY A 396 -1.35 -0.64 -7.34
CA GLY A 396 -1.43 0.49 -8.26
C GLY A 396 -2.55 1.48 -7.92
N HIS A 397 -2.74 2.48 -8.78
CA HIS A 397 -3.84 3.43 -8.67
C HIS A 397 -5.19 2.80 -9.05
N SER A 398 -5.18 1.77 -9.90
CA SER A 398 -6.38 1.00 -10.20
C SER A 398 -6.78 -0.01 -9.11
N MET A 399 -5.91 -0.25 -8.13
CA MET A 399 -6.01 -1.33 -7.14
C MET A 399 -6.11 -2.74 -7.75
N LYS A 400 -5.86 -2.86 -9.08
CA LYS A 400 -5.94 -4.09 -9.87
C LYS A 400 -4.91 -4.08 -11.02
N ALA A 401 -3.65 -3.73 -10.72
CA ALA A 401 -2.60 -3.78 -11.73
C ALA A 401 -2.41 -5.19 -12.29
N VAL A 402 -2.01 -5.29 -13.55
CA VAL A 402 -1.90 -6.55 -14.28
C VAL A 402 -0.45 -6.91 -14.48
N MET A 403 -0.03 -8.05 -13.95
CA MET A 403 1.26 -8.66 -14.22
C MET A 403 1.23 -9.36 -15.58
N VAL A 404 2.11 -8.94 -16.47
CA VAL A 404 2.33 -9.54 -17.78
C VAL A 404 3.67 -10.28 -17.73
N PRO A 405 3.70 -11.61 -17.90
CA PRO A 405 4.95 -12.37 -17.86
C PRO A 405 5.84 -12.06 -19.06
N PRO A 406 7.14 -12.38 -19.00
CA PRO A 406 8.05 -12.21 -20.13
C PRO A 406 7.50 -12.83 -21.43
N GLY A 407 7.51 -12.07 -22.53
CA GLY A 407 6.94 -12.48 -23.82
C GLY A 407 5.41 -12.47 -23.89
N GLY A 408 4.72 -12.26 -22.76
CA GLY A 408 3.28 -12.14 -22.71
C GLY A 408 2.76 -10.81 -23.22
N SER A 409 1.45 -10.73 -23.50
CA SER A 409 0.81 -9.51 -23.98
C SER A 409 -0.63 -9.35 -23.52
N LEU A 410 -1.06 -8.09 -23.50
CA LEU A 410 -2.43 -7.63 -23.30
C LEU A 410 -2.92 -6.92 -24.56
N SER A 411 -4.20 -7.06 -24.89
CA SER A 411 -4.83 -6.31 -25.98
C SER A 411 -6.07 -5.58 -25.50
N TYR A 412 -6.21 -4.34 -25.97
CA TYR A 412 -7.34 -3.47 -25.69
C TYR A 412 -7.94 -3.00 -27.00
N SER A 413 -9.28 -2.85 -27.06
CA SER A 413 -9.95 -2.18 -28.16
C SER A 413 -10.62 -0.92 -27.65
N PHE A 414 -10.55 0.16 -28.42
CA PHE A 414 -11.22 1.40 -28.10
C PHE A 414 -11.84 2.03 -29.34
N PHE A 415 -12.86 2.84 -29.11
CA PHE A 415 -13.52 3.64 -30.11
C PHE A 415 -13.28 5.11 -29.82
N SER A 416 -12.98 5.89 -30.85
CA SER A 416 -12.83 7.34 -30.77
C SER A 416 -13.48 7.99 -32.00
N GLU A 417 -14.21 9.05 -31.76
CA GLU A 417 -14.68 9.94 -32.82
C GLU A 417 -13.59 10.91 -33.27
N LEU A 418 -12.60 11.16 -32.40
CA LEU A 418 -11.46 12.01 -32.69
C LEU A 418 -10.42 11.25 -33.51
N ARG A 419 -9.74 11.97 -34.41
CA ARG A 419 -8.69 11.45 -35.29
C ARG A 419 -7.49 12.39 -35.27
N GLY A 420 -6.34 11.86 -35.67
CA GLY A 420 -5.12 12.63 -35.80
C GLY A 420 -4.05 12.19 -34.79
N LYS A 421 -3.16 13.11 -34.47
CA LYS A 421 -2.07 12.87 -33.53
C LYS A 421 -2.62 12.68 -32.12
N ALA A 422 -2.16 11.64 -31.45
CA ALA A 422 -2.47 11.33 -30.06
C ALA A 422 -1.25 10.67 -29.39
N VAL A 423 -1.29 10.55 -28.08
CA VAL A 423 -0.29 9.85 -27.28
C VAL A 423 -0.98 8.71 -26.54
N VAL A 424 -0.46 7.50 -26.67
CA VAL A 424 -0.82 6.39 -25.81
C VAL A 424 0.07 6.44 -24.58
N ARG A 425 -0.53 6.74 -23.41
CA ARG A 425 0.16 6.77 -22.14
C ARG A 425 -0.10 5.47 -21.41
N VAL A 426 0.97 4.77 -21.03
CA VAL A 426 0.87 3.51 -20.28
C VAL A 426 1.51 3.74 -18.92
N ALA A 427 0.73 3.59 -17.86
CA ALA A 427 1.20 3.61 -16.49
C ALA A 427 1.59 2.20 -16.07
N ALA A 428 2.86 2.02 -15.71
CA ALA A 428 3.39 0.79 -15.18
C ALA A 428 3.86 0.99 -13.73
N ILE A 429 3.76 -0.03 -12.90
CA ILE A 429 4.33 -0.03 -11.56
C ILE A 429 5.83 -0.31 -11.67
N ALA A 430 6.66 0.62 -11.18
CA ALA A 430 8.10 0.40 -11.09
C ALA A 430 8.40 -0.65 -10.01
N MET A 431 8.62 -1.89 -10.44
CA MET A 431 9.07 -2.96 -9.56
C MET A 431 10.58 -3.15 -9.72
N PRO A 432 11.35 -3.26 -8.62
CA PRO A 432 12.76 -3.61 -8.76
C PRO A 432 12.89 -5.06 -9.28
N ASP A 433 13.59 -5.23 -10.39
CA ASP A 433 13.97 -6.57 -10.83
C ASP A 433 15.06 -7.14 -9.93
N TYR A 434 14.84 -8.34 -9.37
CA TYR A 434 15.77 -8.99 -8.46
C TYR A 434 17.12 -9.30 -9.12
N LEU A 435 17.13 -9.61 -10.42
CA LEU A 435 18.34 -9.90 -11.18
C LEU A 435 19.00 -8.65 -11.80
N GLY A 436 18.37 -7.48 -11.66
CA GLY A 436 18.92 -6.21 -12.16
C GLY A 436 18.74 -5.96 -13.64
N HIS A 437 17.86 -6.73 -14.32
CA HIS A 437 17.57 -6.51 -15.73
C HIS A 437 16.81 -5.21 -15.97
N ASP A 438 16.88 -4.68 -17.18
CA ASP A 438 15.99 -3.61 -17.63
C ASP A 438 14.55 -4.14 -17.77
N ILE A 439 13.58 -3.29 -17.45
CA ILE A 439 12.17 -3.62 -17.52
C ILE A 439 11.60 -2.94 -18.76
N ARG A 440 11.39 -3.69 -19.82
CA ARG A 440 10.95 -3.15 -21.11
C ARG A 440 9.61 -3.72 -21.54
N LEU A 441 8.82 -2.88 -22.19
CA LEU A 441 7.62 -3.29 -22.88
C LEU A 441 7.59 -2.74 -24.29
N SER A 442 6.80 -3.34 -25.16
CA SER A 442 6.45 -2.76 -26.47
C SER A 442 4.97 -2.42 -26.51
N VAL A 443 4.66 -1.30 -27.15
CA VAL A 443 3.30 -0.83 -27.41
C VAL A 443 3.11 -0.79 -28.92
N ARG A 444 2.07 -1.43 -29.42
CA ARG A 444 1.67 -1.42 -30.83
C ARG A 444 0.21 -0.98 -30.93
N VAL A 445 -0.08 -0.06 -31.82
CA VAL A 445 -1.43 0.38 -32.14
C VAL A 445 -1.78 -0.08 -33.55
N ASP A 446 -2.87 -0.82 -33.69
CA ASP A 446 -3.32 -1.45 -34.92
C ASP A 446 -2.22 -2.29 -35.59
N ASP A 447 -2.03 -2.10 -36.91
CA ASP A 447 -1.00 -2.75 -37.71
C ASP A 447 0.31 -1.94 -37.77
N GLY A 448 0.44 -0.91 -36.92
CA GLY A 448 1.63 -0.07 -36.86
C GLY A 448 2.86 -0.79 -36.30
N GLU A 449 4.01 -0.14 -36.38
CA GLU A 449 5.26 -0.63 -35.79
C GLU A 449 5.19 -0.60 -34.27
N ALA A 450 5.70 -1.67 -33.63
CA ALA A 450 5.76 -1.76 -32.19
C ALA A 450 6.88 -0.86 -31.64
N GLN A 451 6.55 0.07 -30.77
CA GLN A 451 7.51 0.96 -30.11
C GLN A 451 7.95 0.34 -28.78
N ILE A 452 9.26 0.19 -28.58
CA ILE A 452 9.85 -0.38 -27.36
C ILE A 452 10.19 0.77 -26.42
N VAL A 453 9.74 0.66 -25.17
CA VAL A 453 9.97 1.63 -24.10
C VAL A 453 10.45 0.95 -22.82
N SER A 454 11.34 1.62 -22.07
CA SER A 454 11.75 1.20 -20.73
C SER A 454 10.82 1.80 -19.69
N VAL A 455 10.41 0.99 -18.71
CA VAL A 455 9.66 1.42 -17.53
C VAL A 455 10.54 1.55 -16.28
N ARG A 456 11.85 1.48 -16.47
CA ARG A 456 12.84 1.68 -15.41
C ARG A 456 13.58 3.00 -15.67
N PRO A 457 13.20 4.10 -15.01
CA PRO A 457 13.94 5.34 -15.12
C PRO A 457 15.36 5.19 -14.54
N ASP A 458 16.30 5.94 -15.09
CA ASP A 458 17.65 6.02 -14.54
C ASP A 458 17.61 6.47 -13.08
N ALA A 459 18.35 5.77 -12.23
CA ALA A 459 18.39 6.08 -10.80
C ALA A 459 18.78 7.55 -10.56
N HIS A 460 18.06 8.21 -9.66
CA HIS A 460 18.19 9.63 -9.31
C HIS A 460 17.84 10.63 -10.42
N SER A 461 17.35 10.19 -11.58
CA SER A 461 16.80 11.10 -12.60
C SER A 461 15.51 11.79 -12.12
N PRO A 462 15.08 12.93 -12.73
CA PRO A 462 13.80 13.54 -12.44
C PRO A 462 12.62 12.57 -12.66
N GLN A 463 12.71 11.73 -13.69
CA GLN A 463 11.71 10.70 -13.99
C GLN A 463 11.65 9.64 -12.89
N TRP A 464 12.81 9.24 -12.34
CA TRP A 464 12.87 8.31 -11.21
C TRP A 464 12.21 8.93 -9.96
N GLN A 465 12.52 10.20 -9.65
CA GLN A 465 11.91 10.90 -8.52
C GLN A 465 10.38 11.00 -8.67
N THR A 466 9.90 11.33 -9.86
CA THR A 466 8.46 11.37 -10.16
C THR A 466 7.81 9.98 -10.00
N ALA A 467 8.47 8.93 -10.49
CA ALA A 467 7.98 7.57 -10.38
C ALA A 467 7.91 7.07 -8.93
N GLU A 468 8.90 7.42 -8.10
CA GLU A 468 8.91 7.12 -6.67
C GLU A 468 7.75 7.80 -5.93
N GLN A 469 7.47 9.06 -6.25
CA GLN A 469 6.41 9.84 -5.64
C GLN A 469 5.01 9.35 -6.04
N ARG A 470 4.85 9.04 -7.32
CA ARG A 470 3.59 8.62 -7.93
C ARG A 470 3.30 7.13 -7.73
N GLY A 471 4.32 6.32 -7.46
CA GLY A 471 4.19 4.86 -7.47
C GLY A 471 3.99 4.25 -8.87
N GLN A 472 4.02 5.06 -9.93
CA GLN A 472 3.86 4.68 -11.33
C GLN A 472 4.93 5.34 -12.20
N VAL A 473 5.37 4.63 -13.23
CA VAL A 473 6.10 5.18 -14.39
C VAL A 473 5.12 5.31 -15.54
N ILE A 474 5.00 6.51 -16.11
CA ILE A 474 4.22 6.72 -17.33
C ILE A 474 5.16 6.74 -18.52
N VAL A 475 4.92 5.84 -19.45
CA VAL A 475 5.58 5.83 -20.75
C VAL A 475 4.62 6.34 -21.82
N ASN A 476 5.13 7.14 -22.75
CA ASN A 476 4.37 7.81 -23.79
C ASN A 476 4.78 7.23 -25.15
N VAL A 477 3.78 6.94 -25.97
CA VAL A 477 3.96 6.42 -27.34
C VAL A 477 3.13 7.27 -28.30
N ASP A 478 3.81 8.00 -29.18
CA ASP A 478 3.16 8.85 -30.18
C ASP A 478 2.49 8.01 -31.26
N VAL A 479 1.25 8.34 -31.59
CA VAL A 479 0.45 7.62 -32.58
C VAL A 479 -0.31 8.61 -33.47
N ASN A 480 -0.72 8.13 -34.67
CA ASN A 480 -1.61 8.86 -35.55
C ASN A 480 -2.86 8.00 -35.83
N LEU A 481 -3.97 8.37 -35.23
CA LEU A 481 -5.22 7.62 -35.26
C LEU A 481 -6.06 8.06 -36.47
N THR A 482 -6.25 7.18 -37.44
CA THR A 482 -6.91 7.51 -38.71
C THR A 482 -8.30 6.88 -38.87
N ARG A 483 -8.67 5.97 -37.97
CA ARG A 483 -9.95 5.25 -37.94
C ARG A 483 -10.72 5.59 -36.66
N ASN A 484 -11.94 5.10 -36.52
CA ASN A 484 -12.70 5.27 -35.27
C ASN A 484 -12.48 4.11 -34.29
N SER A 485 -12.13 2.93 -34.80
CA SER A 485 -11.88 1.75 -33.96
C SER A 485 -10.40 1.39 -34.04
N HIS A 486 -9.78 1.18 -32.88
CA HIS A 486 -8.36 0.90 -32.74
C HIS A 486 -8.12 -0.22 -31.74
N ASP A 487 -7.04 -0.96 -31.97
CA ASP A 487 -6.53 -1.96 -31.03
C ASP A 487 -5.15 -1.54 -30.51
N ILE A 488 -4.93 -1.67 -29.20
CA ILE A 488 -3.62 -1.49 -28.56
C ILE A 488 -3.14 -2.85 -28.06
N GLU A 489 -1.92 -3.26 -28.45
CA GLU A 489 -1.24 -4.39 -27.84
C GLU A 489 -0.06 -3.89 -27.01
N ILE A 490 0.02 -4.37 -25.77
CA ILE A 490 1.14 -4.12 -24.85
C ILE A 490 1.77 -5.46 -24.53
N ARG A 491 3.09 -5.58 -24.76
CA ARG A 491 3.84 -6.83 -24.57
C ARG A 491 5.00 -6.60 -23.62
N ALA A 492 5.15 -7.44 -22.59
CA ALA A 492 6.36 -7.51 -21.79
C ALA A 492 7.48 -8.22 -22.57
N LEU A 493 8.70 -7.70 -22.52
CA LEU A 493 9.83 -8.27 -23.26
C LEU A 493 10.61 -9.29 -22.41
N ASP A 494 11.52 -8.83 -21.60
CA ASP A 494 12.52 -9.70 -20.97
C ASP A 494 12.17 -10.08 -19.52
N THR A 495 11.39 -9.23 -18.84
CA THR A 495 11.02 -9.37 -17.43
C THR A 495 9.50 -9.21 -17.26
N PRO A 496 8.91 -9.66 -16.15
CA PRO A 496 7.52 -9.35 -15.85
C PRO A 496 7.31 -7.83 -15.76
N VAL A 497 6.22 -7.34 -16.37
CA VAL A 497 5.81 -5.93 -16.30
C VAL A 497 4.46 -5.85 -15.60
N PHE A 498 4.31 -4.89 -14.68
CA PHE A 498 3.05 -4.63 -14.00
C PHE A 498 2.41 -3.37 -14.60
N ILE A 499 1.33 -3.54 -15.34
CA ILE A 499 0.61 -2.45 -16.00
C ILE A 499 -0.61 -2.09 -15.15
N ASP A 500 -0.78 -0.80 -14.89
CA ASP A 500 -1.83 -0.30 -13.99
C ASP A 500 -2.96 0.37 -14.76
N GLN A 501 -2.65 1.36 -15.58
CA GLN A 501 -3.63 2.14 -16.34
C GLN A 501 -3.09 2.48 -17.73
N LEU A 502 -4.00 2.79 -18.65
CA LEU A 502 -3.64 3.30 -19.96
C LEU A 502 -4.62 4.42 -20.37
N MET A 503 -4.13 5.35 -21.18
CA MET A 503 -4.90 6.48 -21.70
C MET A 503 -4.47 6.79 -23.12
N VAL A 504 -5.44 6.96 -24.01
CA VAL A 504 -5.25 7.64 -25.29
C VAL A 504 -5.57 9.11 -25.07
N ASP A 505 -4.60 9.97 -25.27
CA ASP A 505 -4.70 11.41 -25.02
C ASP A 505 -4.44 12.18 -26.33
N TYR A 506 -5.40 13.00 -26.74
CA TYR A 506 -5.28 13.85 -27.95
C TYR A 506 -4.60 15.18 -27.65
N ASP A 507 -4.15 15.40 -26.40
CA ASP A 507 -3.31 16.51 -26.03
C ASP A 507 -1.94 15.99 -25.52
N PRO A 508 -0.91 15.97 -26.40
CA PRO A 508 0.40 15.40 -26.05
C PRO A 508 1.17 16.19 -25.00
N VAL A 509 0.81 17.45 -24.76
CA VAL A 509 1.48 18.33 -23.79
C VAL A 509 0.75 18.41 -22.44
N ARG A 510 -0.34 17.67 -22.31
CA ARG A 510 -1.13 17.65 -21.06
C ARG A 510 -0.30 17.18 -19.88
N GLU A 511 -0.33 17.97 -18.83
CA GLU A 511 0.20 17.61 -17.51
C GLU A 511 -0.95 17.20 -16.60
N PHE A 512 -0.80 16.07 -15.90
CA PHE A 512 -1.79 15.54 -14.98
C PHE A 512 -1.13 14.63 -13.94
N TYR A 513 -1.81 14.37 -12.85
CA TYR A 513 -1.33 13.46 -11.82
C TYR A 513 -2.16 12.17 -11.71
N ILE A 514 -3.48 12.25 -11.78
CA ILE A 514 -4.40 11.12 -11.65
C ILE A 514 -5.06 10.86 -13.00
N PHE A 515 -5.04 9.59 -13.47
CA PHE A 515 -5.76 9.20 -14.67
C PHE A 515 -7.27 9.41 -14.50
N PRO A 516 -7.97 10.01 -15.49
CA PRO A 516 -9.40 10.33 -15.39
C PRO A 516 -10.25 9.08 -15.71
N VAL A 517 -10.32 8.14 -14.76
CA VAL A 517 -11.16 6.93 -14.91
C VAL A 517 -12.56 7.25 -14.46
N THR A 518 -13.56 7.06 -15.33
CA THR A 518 -14.98 7.24 -14.99
C THR A 518 -15.57 6.00 -14.32
N ALA A 519 -16.69 6.16 -13.60
CA ALA A 519 -17.38 5.06 -12.95
C ALA A 519 -17.83 3.93 -13.92
N GLU A 520 -18.04 4.26 -15.19
CA GLU A 520 -18.37 3.28 -16.24
C GLU A 520 -17.15 2.47 -16.69
N GLN A 521 -15.94 2.89 -16.30
CA GLN A 521 -14.64 2.29 -16.66
C GLN A 521 -13.97 1.61 -15.47
N LEU A 522 -14.59 1.67 -14.27
CA LEU A 522 -14.20 0.97 -13.06
C LEU A 522 -14.78 -0.45 -13.06
#